data_932a7c50f417418018075fc28322abbd
#
_entry.id   932a7c50f417418018075fc28322abbd
#
_cell.length_a   1.000
_cell.length_b   1.000
_cell.length_c   1.000
_cell.angle_alpha   90.00
_cell.angle_beta   90.00
_cell.angle_gamma   90.00
#
_symmetry.space_group_name_H-M   'P 1'
#
loop_
_entity.id
_entity.type
_entity.pdbx_description
1 polymer ?
#
loop_
_entity_poly.entity_id
_entity_poly.type
_entity_poly.pdbx_seq_one_letter_code
_entity_poly.pdbx_strand_id
1 'polypeptide(L)'
;DYYASRGLGDVYKRQVSMYILYALMLQVGISIGSNKNLKAIVSHLHPKMLLIPLGTIIGTLLFSALASLLLRQWSVFDCMAVGSGFAYYSLSSILITQFKEPSIGLQLATELGTIALLTNIFREMMALLGTPIIKKYFGKLAPISAAGVNSMDVLLPSITRYSGKEMIPIAILHGILIDISVPVFVSFFCNL
;
A
#
# COMPACT_ATOMS: atom_id res chain seq x y z
N ASP A 1 18.12 31.45 22.17
CA ASP A 1 16.75 31.62 21.58
C ASP A 1 16.57 31.00 20.18
N TYR A 2 17.60 31.01 19.31
CA TYR A 2 17.52 30.47 17.94
C TYR A 2 17.36 28.93 17.92
N TYR A 3 18.00 28.21 18.83
CA TYR A 3 17.86 26.73 18.94
C TYR A 3 16.54 26.32 19.57
N ALA A 4 16.00 27.11 20.49
CA ALA A 4 14.68 26.86 21.09
C ALA A 4 13.55 27.05 20.09
N SER A 5 13.64 28.03 19.19
CA SER A 5 12.63 28.29 18.15
C SER A 5 12.62 27.18 17.07
N ARG A 6 13.77 26.57 16.74
CA ARG A 6 13.85 25.41 15.85
C ARG A 6 13.18 24.18 16.47
N GLY A 7 13.46 23.91 17.77
CA GLY A 7 12.87 22.77 18.47
C GLY A 7 11.34 22.87 18.55
N LEU A 8 10.77 24.04 18.82
CA LEU A 8 9.32 24.26 18.81
C LEU A 8 8.72 24.10 17.41
N GLY A 9 9.40 24.59 16.36
CA GLY A 9 8.95 24.42 14.98
C GLY A 9 8.91 22.98 14.54
N ASP A 10 9.86 22.16 14.95
CA ASP A 10 9.94 20.74 14.60
C ASP A 10 8.89 19.91 15.38
N VAL A 11 8.65 20.22 16.65
CA VAL A 11 7.56 19.61 17.45
C VAL A 11 6.20 19.95 16.84
N TYR A 12 5.99 21.20 16.44
CA TYR A 12 4.73 21.62 15.81
C TYR A 12 4.51 20.94 14.44
N LYS A 13 5.55 20.85 13.60
CA LYS A 13 5.50 20.14 12.32
C LYS A 13 5.16 18.66 12.52
N ARG A 14 5.77 18.02 13.52
CA ARG A 14 5.51 16.61 13.86
C ARG A 14 4.07 16.39 14.31
N GLN A 15 3.53 17.26 15.17
CA GLN A 15 2.14 17.18 15.60
C GLN A 15 1.17 17.39 14.43
N VAL A 16 1.42 18.37 13.57
CA VAL A 16 0.59 18.60 12.38
C VAL A 16 0.62 17.40 11.44
N SER A 17 1.79 16.80 11.21
CA SER A 17 1.91 15.58 10.40
C SER A 17 1.11 14.41 10.99
N MET A 18 1.11 14.23 12.31
CA MET A 18 0.31 13.20 12.97
C MET A 18 -1.19 13.44 12.81
N TYR A 19 -1.67 14.68 12.93
CA TYR A 19 -3.08 15.00 12.69
C TYR A 19 -3.49 14.78 11.24
N ILE A 20 -2.63 15.12 10.28
CA ILE A 20 -2.86 14.85 8.86
C ILE A 20 -2.95 13.33 8.63
N LEU A 21 -2.07 12.55 9.25
CA LEU A 21 -2.12 11.09 9.16
C LEU A 21 -3.44 10.53 9.70
N TYR A 22 -3.88 10.99 10.89
CA TYR A 22 -5.16 10.55 11.45
C TYR A 22 -6.35 10.95 10.57
N ALA A 23 -6.29 12.14 9.96
CA ALA A 23 -7.32 12.58 9.01
C ALA A 23 -7.34 11.69 7.75
N LEU A 24 -6.17 11.32 7.21
CA LEU A 24 -6.07 10.38 6.08
C LEU A 24 -6.62 9.00 6.44
N MET A 25 -6.27 8.46 7.61
CA MET A 25 -6.79 7.16 8.07
C MET A 25 -8.32 7.21 8.26
N LEU A 26 -8.83 8.31 8.82
CA LEU A 26 -10.28 8.51 8.96
C LEU A 26 -10.97 8.59 7.59
N GLN A 27 -10.38 9.31 6.63
CA GLN A 27 -10.90 9.41 5.27
C GLN A 27 -10.97 8.04 4.58
N VAL A 28 -9.91 7.22 4.72
CA VAL A 28 -9.89 5.83 4.21
C VAL A 28 -11.02 5.02 4.85
N GLY A 29 -11.18 5.09 6.17
CA GLY A 29 -12.26 4.39 6.88
C GLY A 29 -13.65 4.82 6.41
N ILE A 30 -13.89 6.12 6.21
CA ILE A 30 -15.16 6.65 5.69
C ILE A 30 -15.37 6.18 4.25
N SER A 31 -14.35 6.22 3.40
CA SER A 31 -14.43 5.79 2.00
C SER A 31 -14.84 4.32 1.89
N ILE A 32 -14.20 3.45 2.68
CA ILE A 32 -14.55 2.03 2.74
C ILE A 32 -15.97 1.84 3.27
N GLY A 33 -16.31 2.48 4.39
CA GLY A 33 -17.62 2.35 5.04
C GLY A 33 -18.79 2.90 4.20
N SER A 34 -18.53 3.88 3.34
CA SER A 34 -19.51 4.49 2.44
C SER A 34 -19.74 3.72 1.14
N ASN A 35 -18.98 2.66 0.89
CA ASN A 35 -19.10 1.89 -0.34
C ASN A 35 -20.43 1.10 -0.35
N LYS A 36 -21.38 1.57 -1.17
CA LYS A 36 -22.73 0.99 -1.27
C LYS A 36 -22.74 -0.49 -1.69
N ASN A 37 -21.69 -0.95 -2.35
CA ASN A 37 -21.55 -2.32 -2.81
C ASN A 37 -21.00 -3.28 -1.73
N LEU A 38 -20.52 -2.76 -0.59
CA LEU A 38 -19.92 -3.57 0.48
C LEU A 38 -20.85 -4.66 0.98
N LYS A 39 -22.13 -4.35 1.23
CA LYS A 39 -23.13 -5.36 1.66
C LYS A 39 -23.32 -6.44 0.61
N ALA A 40 -23.43 -6.08 -0.66
CA ALA A 40 -23.59 -7.02 -1.75
C ALA A 40 -22.34 -7.89 -1.95
N ILE A 41 -21.15 -7.29 -1.84
CA ILE A 41 -19.87 -7.99 -1.94
C ILE A 41 -19.73 -8.99 -0.80
N VAL A 42 -20.00 -8.56 0.45
CA VAL A 42 -19.91 -9.41 1.65
C VAL A 42 -20.92 -10.57 1.61
N SER A 43 -22.14 -10.37 1.09
CA SER A 43 -23.16 -11.42 1.00
C SER A 43 -22.84 -12.52 -0.04
N HIS A 44 -22.00 -12.21 -1.03
CA HIS A 44 -21.57 -13.17 -2.07
C HIS A 44 -20.12 -13.66 -1.88
N LEU A 45 -19.54 -13.46 -0.69
CA LEU A 45 -18.18 -13.88 -0.36
C LEU A 45 -18.04 -15.41 -0.34
N HIS A 46 -17.35 -15.92 -1.34
CA HIS A 46 -16.81 -17.27 -1.25
C HIS A 46 -15.44 -17.23 -0.56
N PRO A 47 -15.14 -18.13 0.40
CA PRO A 47 -13.84 -18.16 1.09
C PRO A 47 -12.63 -18.19 0.13
N LYS A 48 -12.81 -18.76 -1.05
CA LYS A 48 -11.79 -18.79 -2.11
C LYS A 48 -11.36 -17.41 -2.60
N MET A 49 -12.23 -16.39 -2.48
CA MET A 49 -11.90 -15.02 -2.90
C MET A 49 -10.86 -14.38 -1.98
N LEU A 50 -10.78 -14.79 -0.71
CA LEU A 50 -9.78 -14.32 0.25
C LEU A 50 -8.36 -14.82 -0.07
N LEU A 51 -8.23 -15.88 -0.87
CA LEU A 51 -6.91 -16.37 -1.29
C LEU A 51 -6.16 -15.36 -2.17
N ILE A 52 -6.86 -14.48 -2.88
CA ILE A 52 -6.24 -13.50 -3.77
C ILE A 52 -5.49 -12.43 -2.97
N PRO A 53 -6.14 -11.70 -2.02
CA PRO A 53 -5.42 -10.73 -1.19
C PRO A 53 -4.35 -11.40 -0.32
N LEU A 54 -4.59 -12.60 0.23
CA LEU A 54 -3.57 -13.36 0.96
C LEU A 54 -2.37 -13.69 0.09
N GLY A 55 -2.59 -14.19 -1.12
CA GLY A 55 -1.51 -14.47 -2.08
C GLY A 55 -0.76 -13.20 -2.48
N THR A 56 -1.45 -12.07 -2.63
CA THR A 56 -0.84 -10.77 -2.92
C THR A 56 0.06 -10.32 -1.77
N ILE A 57 -0.41 -10.42 -0.52
CA ILE A 57 0.36 -10.05 0.67
C ILE A 57 1.60 -10.94 0.78
N ILE A 58 1.42 -12.26 0.81
CA ILE A 58 2.53 -13.22 0.96
C ILE A 58 3.53 -13.06 -0.16
N GLY A 59 3.08 -13.00 -1.41
CA GLY A 59 3.96 -12.84 -2.57
C GLY A 59 4.74 -11.53 -2.53
N THR A 60 4.08 -10.41 -2.22
CA THR A 60 4.75 -9.11 -2.12
C THR A 60 5.79 -9.10 -1.01
N LEU A 61 5.45 -9.58 0.19
CA LEU A 61 6.38 -9.64 1.32
C LEU A 61 7.59 -10.54 1.04
N LEU A 62 7.35 -11.72 0.44
CA LEU A 62 8.42 -12.64 0.08
C LEU A 62 9.40 -11.99 -0.93
N PHE A 63 8.89 -11.40 -2.01
CA PHE A 63 9.73 -10.75 -3.00
C PHE A 63 10.40 -9.48 -2.48
N SER A 64 9.76 -8.74 -1.58
CA SER A 64 10.37 -7.59 -0.91
C SER A 64 11.50 -8.03 0.03
N ALA A 65 11.33 -9.13 0.75
CA ALA A 65 12.41 -9.72 1.55
C ALA A 65 13.58 -10.19 0.67
N LEU A 66 13.30 -10.81 -0.47
CA LEU A 66 14.35 -11.20 -1.44
C LEU A 66 15.07 -9.98 -2.04
N ALA A 67 14.36 -8.86 -2.26
CA ALA A 67 14.96 -7.63 -2.76
C ALA A 67 16.02 -7.05 -1.82
N SER A 68 15.92 -7.29 -0.50
CA SER A 68 16.94 -6.86 0.47
C SER A 68 18.32 -7.47 0.21
N LEU A 69 18.40 -8.63 -0.45
CA LEU A 69 19.68 -9.25 -0.83
C LEU A 69 20.44 -8.39 -1.85
N LEU A 70 19.71 -7.60 -2.65
CA LEU A 70 20.29 -6.67 -3.63
C LEU A 70 20.53 -5.30 -3.02
N LEU A 71 19.70 -4.89 -2.06
CA LEU A 71 19.72 -3.57 -1.42
C LEU A 71 20.40 -3.66 -0.05
N ARG A 72 21.73 -3.82 -0.04
CA ARG A 72 22.52 -4.02 1.20
C ARG A 72 22.44 -2.87 2.21
N GLN A 73 22.00 -1.70 1.79
CA GLN A 73 21.85 -0.51 2.65
C GLN A 73 20.65 -0.63 3.59
N TRP A 74 19.60 -1.36 3.18
CA TRP A 74 18.33 -1.46 3.90
C TRP A 74 18.14 -2.85 4.49
N SER A 75 17.57 -2.91 5.69
CA SER A 75 17.26 -4.18 6.33
C SER A 75 16.17 -4.93 5.58
N VAL A 76 16.04 -6.22 5.84
CA VAL A 76 14.94 -7.05 5.31
C VAL A 76 13.58 -6.44 5.68
N PHE A 77 13.45 -5.96 6.92
CA PHE A 77 12.22 -5.36 7.41
C PHE A 77 11.92 -4.01 6.76
N ASP A 78 12.94 -3.20 6.45
CA ASP A 78 12.76 -1.96 5.69
C ASP A 78 12.23 -2.24 4.28
N CYS A 79 12.79 -3.23 3.60
CA CYS A 79 12.30 -3.66 2.29
C CYS A 79 10.87 -4.20 2.35
N MET A 80 10.53 -4.96 3.38
CA MET A 80 9.17 -5.45 3.61
C MET A 80 8.19 -4.32 3.94
N ALA A 81 8.62 -3.30 4.71
CA ALA A 81 7.83 -2.09 4.95
C ALA A 81 7.50 -1.36 3.65
N VAL A 82 8.50 -1.17 2.77
CA VAL A 82 8.31 -0.56 1.44
C VAL A 82 7.32 -1.36 0.59
N GLY A 83 7.48 -2.69 0.53
CA GLY A 83 6.56 -3.57 -0.21
C GLY A 83 5.14 -3.57 0.34
N SER A 84 4.99 -3.41 1.66
CA SER A 84 3.70 -3.34 2.34
C SER A 84 2.86 -2.12 1.98
N GLY A 85 3.37 -1.22 1.16
CA GLY A 85 2.59 -0.14 0.57
C GLY A 85 1.56 -0.62 -0.45
N PHE A 86 1.74 -1.81 -1.05
CA PHE A 86 0.81 -2.44 -1.99
C PHE A 86 0.21 -1.50 -3.04
N ALA A 87 1.02 -0.60 -3.60
CA ALA A 87 0.66 0.49 -4.51
C ALA A 87 -0.06 1.70 -3.85
N TYR A 88 -0.17 1.76 -2.52
CA TYR A 88 -0.63 2.95 -1.81
C TYR A 88 0.55 3.87 -1.47
N TYR A 89 1.10 4.50 -2.49
CA TYR A 89 2.36 5.26 -2.41
C TYR A 89 2.34 6.41 -1.38
N SER A 90 1.26 7.20 -1.31
CA SER A 90 1.19 8.37 -0.43
C SER A 90 1.14 7.99 1.04
N LEU A 91 0.27 7.04 1.42
CA LEU A 91 0.12 6.60 2.81
C LEU A 91 1.38 5.86 3.28
N SER A 92 1.89 4.91 2.49
CA SER A 92 3.07 4.14 2.87
C SER A 92 4.31 5.01 3.05
N SER A 93 4.53 6.00 2.17
CA SER A 93 5.65 6.93 2.27
C SER A 93 5.61 7.73 3.58
N ILE A 94 4.44 8.29 3.92
CA ILE A 94 4.27 9.09 5.16
C ILE A 94 4.47 8.20 6.39
N LEU A 95 3.83 7.01 6.42
CA LEU A 95 3.94 6.08 7.55
C LEU A 95 5.39 5.65 7.79
N ILE A 96 6.10 5.24 6.73
CA ILE A 96 7.49 4.80 6.83
C ILE A 96 8.37 5.94 7.36
N THR A 97 8.24 7.13 6.80
CA THR A 97 9.01 8.29 7.27
C THR A 97 8.78 8.55 8.75
N GLN A 98 7.53 8.54 9.20
CA GLN A 98 7.19 8.83 10.60
C GLN A 98 7.62 7.73 11.57
N PHE A 99 7.42 6.47 11.23
CA PHE A 99 7.77 5.36 12.13
C PHE A 99 9.27 5.08 12.20
N LYS A 100 10.00 5.31 11.09
CA LYS A 100 11.46 5.11 11.06
C LYS A 100 12.26 6.32 11.55
N GLU A 101 11.70 7.54 11.54
CA GLU A 101 12.40 8.75 12.02
C GLU A 101 13.05 8.60 13.39
N PRO A 102 12.38 8.02 14.43
CA PRO A 102 12.99 7.86 15.75
C PRO A 102 14.16 6.89 15.80
N SER A 103 14.23 5.91 14.89
CA SER A 103 15.24 4.83 14.90
C SER A 103 16.45 5.13 14.01
N ILE A 104 16.22 5.71 12.81
CA ILE A 104 17.29 5.92 11.81
C ILE A 104 17.55 7.41 11.52
N GLY A 105 16.80 8.31 12.14
CA GLY A 105 16.88 9.76 11.92
C GLY A 105 16.11 10.25 10.70
N LEU A 106 15.80 11.56 10.69
CA LEU A 106 14.92 12.16 9.69
C LEU A 106 15.40 11.98 8.25
N GLN A 107 16.70 12.07 8.01
CA GLN A 107 17.27 12.00 6.66
C GLN A 107 17.05 10.61 6.04
N LEU A 108 17.48 9.55 6.72
CA LEU A 108 17.32 8.17 6.23
C LEU A 108 15.85 7.74 6.19
N ALA A 109 15.04 8.17 7.16
CA ALA A 109 13.61 7.91 7.16
C ALA A 109 12.90 8.55 5.96
N THR A 110 13.28 9.79 5.60
CA THR A 110 12.74 10.48 4.41
C THR A 110 13.21 9.79 3.13
N GLU A 111 14.46 9.33 3.07
CA GLU A 111 14.98 8.57 1.94
C GLU A 111 14.18 7.27 1.74
N LEU A 112 13.98 6.49 2.81
CA LEU A 112 13.20 5.24 2.76
C LEU A 112 11.73 5.50 2.38
N GLY A 113 11.12 6.56 2.93
CA GLY A 113 9.77 6.99 2.55
C GLY A 113 9.67 7.38 1.07
N THR A 114 10.71 8.03 0.53
CA THR A 114 10.77 8.38 -0.89
C THR A 114 10.92 7.14 -1.77
N ILE A 115 11.74 6.18 -1.34
CA ILE A 115 11.85 4.87 -2.02
C ILE A 115 10.49 4.17 -2.04
N ALA A 116 9.76 4.17 -0.93
CA ALA A 116 8.42 3.60 -0.86
C ALA A 116 7.44 4.31 -1.80
N LEU A 117 7.47 5.64 -1.85
CA LEU A 117 6.68 6.45 -2.77
C LEU A 117 6.91 6.00 -4.22
N LEU A 118 8.16 6.03 -4.66
CA LEU A 118 8.52 5.72 -6.05
C LEU A 118 8.22 4.27 -6.40
N THR A 119 8.59 3.32 -5.55
CA THR A 119 8.34 1.89 -5.77
C THR A 119 6.85 1.59 -5.95
N ASN A 120 5.99 2.19 -5.13
CA ASN A 120 4.55 1.97 -5.21
C ASN A 120 3.91 2.69 -6.42
N ILE A 121 4.42 3.86 -6.84
CA ILE A 121 4.04 4.51 -8.10
C ILE A 121 4.43 3.63 -9.29
N PHE A 122 5.67 3.12 -9.33
CA PHE A 122 6.10 2.22 -10.39
C PHE A 122 5.24 0.95 -10.45
N ARG A 123 4.89 0.37 -9.31
CA ARG A 123 3.99 -0.78 -9.24
C ARG A 123 2.64 -0.46 -9.87
N GLU A 124 2.04 0.68 -9.54
CA GLU A 124 0.77 1.13 -10.12
C GLU A 124 0.88 1.31 -11.63
N MET A 125 1.90 2.00 -12.11
CA MET A 125 2.13 2.22 -13.54
C MET A 125 2.33 0.90 -14.28
N MET A 126 3.15 0.00 -13.74
CA MET A 126 3.38 -1.33 -14.33
C MET A 126 2.10 -2.16 -14.38
N ALA A 127 1.27 -2.11 -13.33
CA ALA A 127 -0.01 -2.80 -13.31
C ALA A 127 -0.99 -2.19 -14.33
N LEU A 128 -1.06 -0.86 -14.43
CA LEU A 128 -1.97 -0.16 -15.33
C LEU A 128 -1.63 -0.43 -16.80
N LEU A 129 -0.38 -0.22 -17.18
CA LEU A 129 0.09 -0.42 -18.55
C LEU A 129 0.22 -1.91 -18.90
N GLY A 130 0.61 -2.71 -17.93
CA GLY A 130 0.84 -4.14 -18.07
C GLY A 130 -0.41 -5.01 -17.97
N THR A 131 -1.58 -4.48 -17.60
CA THR A 131 -2.82 -5.26 -17.41
C THR A 131 -3.09 -6.26 -18.55
N PRO A 132 -3.05 -5.88 -19.86
CA PRO A 132 -3.31 -6.84 -20.94
C PRO A 132 -2.27 -7.96 -21.01
N ILE A 133 -1.01 -7.64 -20.77
CA ILE A 133 0.11 -8.59 -20.76
C ILE A 133 0.01 -9.52 -19.56
N ILE A 134 -0.18 -8.97 -18.37
CA ILE A 134 -0.33 -9.72 -17.12
C ILE A 134 -1.50 -10.71 -17.24
N LYS A 135 -2.66 -10.25 -17.76
CA LYS A 135 -3.82 -11.11 -17.99
C LYS A 135 -3.53 -12.23 -18.97
N LYS A 136 -2.79 -11.94 -20.04
CA LYS A 136 -2.47 -12.92 -21.10
C LYS A 136 -1.60 -14.08 -20.55
N TYR A 137 -0.60 -13.77 -19.75
CA TYR A 137 0.38 -14.78 -19.29
C TYR A 137 0.04 -15.41 -17.94
N PHE A 138 -0.64 -14.67 -17.04
CA PHE A 138 -0.89 -15.09 -15.65
C PHE A 138 -2.37 -15.29 -15.33
N GLY A 139 -3.27 -15.06 -16.30
CA GLY A 139 -4.70 -15.27 -16.13
C GLY A 139 -5.47 -14.06 -15.60
N LYS A 140 -6.82 -14.24 -15.46
CA LYS A 140 -7.75 -13.15 -15.19
C LYS A 140 -7.60 -12.49 -13.82
N LEU A 141 -7.07 -13.20 -12.83
CA LEU A 141 -6.92 -12.72 -11.45
C LEU A 141 -5.60 -11.98 -11.22
N ALA A 142 -4.59 -12.22 -12.04
CA ALA A 142 -3.27 -11.64 -11.86
C ALA A 142 -3.23 -10.10 -11.95
N PRO A 143 -4.00 -9.43 -12.82
CA PRO A 143 -4.08 -7.96 -12.81
C PRO A 143 -4.60 -7.39 -11.49
N ILE A 144 -5.49 -8.10 -10.79
CA ILE A 144 -6.04 -7.69 -9.49
C ILE A 144 -4.91 -7.69 -8.44
N SER A 145 -4.13 -8.79 -8.36
CA SER A 145 -2.99 -8.89 -7.44
C SER A 145 -1.89 -7.88 -7.77
N ALA A 146 -1.60 -7.63 -9.04
CA ALA A 146 -0.62 -6.64 -9.48
C ALA A 146 -1.02 -5.22 -9.06
N ALA A 147 -2.31 -4.89 -9.21
CA ALA A 147 -2.88 -3.58 -8.88
C ALA A 147 -2.77 -3.23 -7.38
N GLY A 148 -2.79 -4.23 -6.48
CA GLY A 148 -2.79 -3.96 -5.05
C GLY A 148 -4.05 -3.18 -4.61
N VAL A 149 -3.85 -2.11 -3.83
CA VAL A 149 -4.94 -1.22 -3.36
C VAL A 149 -5.75 -0.66 -4.55
N ASN A 150 -5.06 -0.27 -5.62
CA ASN A 150 -5.66 0.39 -6.78
C ASN A 150 -6.56 -0.53 -7.63
N SER A 151 -6.72 -1.81 -7.24
CA SER A 151 -7.65 -2.73 -7.92
C SER A 151 -9.11 -2.32 -7.78
N MET A 152 -9.46 -1.56 -6.73
CA MET A 152 -10.83 -1.12 -6.46
C MET A 152 -11.20 0.22 -7.11
N ASP A 153 -10.21 0.99 -7.59
CA ASP A 153 -10.39 2.35 -8.12
C ASP A 153 -9.65 2.57 -9.45
N VAL A 154 -8.39 3.03 -9.42
CA VAL A 154 -7.64 3.47 -10.61
C VAL A 154 -7.51 2.37 -11.67
N LEU A 155 -7.24 1.13 -11.25
CA LEU A 155 -7.08 0.00 -12.17
C LEU A 155 -8.39 -0.74 -12.45
N LEU A 156 -9.47 -0.48 -11.74
CA LEU A 156 -10.75 -1.17 -11.92
C LEU A 156 -11.29 -1.10 -13.35
N PRO A 157 -11.25 0.06 -14.06
CA PRO A 157 -11.65 0.13 -15.47
C PRO A 157 -10.79 -0.76 -16.37
N SER A 158 -9.47 -0.79 -16.16
CA SER A 158 -8.55 -1.62 -16.92
C SER A 158 -8.78 -3.12 -16.65
N ILE A 159 -8.92 -3.50 -15.37
CA ILE A 159 -9.27 -4.88 -14.98
C ILE A 159 -10.58 -5.31 -15.62
N THR A 160 -11.62 -4.46 -15.56
CA THR A 160 -12.93 -4.73 -16.14
C THR A 160 -12.86 -4.93 -17.65
N ARG A 161 -12.07 -4.10 -18.34
CA ARG A 161 -11.90 -4.16 -19.80
C ARG A 161 -11.19 -5.44 -20.25
N TYR A 162 -10.12 -5.84 -19.57
CA TYR A 162 -9.26 -6.94 -20.02
C TYR A 162 -9.58 -8.29 -19.36
N SER A 163 -10.01 -8.30 -18.09
CA SER A 163 -10.31 -9.53 -17.35
C SER A 163 -11.80 -9.87 -17.29
N GLY A 164 -12.69 -8.89 -17.55
CA GLY A 164 -14.13 -9.07 -17.59
C GLY A 164 -14.87 -8.43 -16.42
N LYS A 165 -16.16 -8.12 -16.64
CA LYS A 165 -17.01 -7.49 -15.61
C LYS A 165 -17.24 -8.35 -14.38
N GLU A 166 -17.14 -9.65 -14.55
CA GLU A 166 -17.26 -10.63 -13.46
C GLU A 166 -16.15 -10.51 -12.40
N MET A 167 -15.05 -9.82 -12.73
CA MET A 167 -13.93 -9.57 -11.81
C MET A 167 -14.16 -8.35 -10.90
N ILE A 168 -15.15 -7.51 -11.16
CA ILE A 168 -15.41 -6.29 -10.40
C ILE A 168 -15.57 -6.55 -8.89
N PRO A 169 -16.44 -7.48 -8.43
CA PRO A 169 -16.62 -7.73 -7.00
C PRO A 169 -15.32 -8.20 -6.33
N ILE A 170 -14.55 -9.04 -7.03
CA ILE A 170 -13.29 -9.58 -6.53
C ILE A 170 -12.24 -8.46 -6.42
N ALA A 171 -12.14 -7.61 -7.44
CA ALA A 171 -11.19 -6.49 -7.48
C ALA A 171 -11.48 -5.47 -6.36
N ILE A 172 -12.75 -5.14 -6.13
CA ILE A 172 -13.15 -4.21 -5.05
C ILE A 172 -12.84 -4.83 -3.68
N LEU A 173 -13.24 -6.10 -3.46
CA LEU A 173 -12.95 -6.80 -2.20
C LEU A 173 -11.44 -6.86 -1.93
N HIS A 174 -10.66 -7.23 -2.94
CA HIS A 174 -9.20 -7.29 -2.85
C HIS A 174 -8.62 -5.93 -2.47
N GLY A 175 -9.02 -4.86 -3.18
CA GLY A 175 -8.54 -3.50 -2.90
C GLY A 175 -8.83 -3.06 -1.47
N ILE A 176 -10.06 -3.29 -0.97
CA ILE A 176 -10.45 -2.96 0.40
C ILE A 176 -9.60 -3.71 1.44
N LEU A 177 -9.43 -5.03 1.26
CA LEU A 177 -8.65 -5.83 2.22
C LEU A 177 -7.17 -5.45 2.22
N ILE A 178 -6.61 -5.17 1.06
CA ILE A 178 -5.23 -4.71 0.94
C ILE A 178 -5.08 -3.30 1.54
N ASP A 179 -6.02 -2.39 1.29
CA ASP A 179 -5.99 -1.02 1.82
C ASP A 179 -5.94 -1.01 3.37
N ILE A 180 -6.80 -1.79 4.01
CA ILE A 180 -6.80 -1.97 5.48
C ILE A 180 -5.47 -2.57 5.96
N SER A 181 -4.85 -3.45 5.17
CA SER A 181 -3.61 -4.12 5.54
C SER A 181 -2.37 -3.21 5.48
N VAL A 182 -2.37 -2.15 4.65
CA VAL A 182 -1.23 -1.23 4.49
C VAL A 182 -0.74 -0.66 5.82
N PRO A 183 -1.56 0.09 6.59
CA PRO A 183 -1.08 0.68 7.84
C PRO A 183 -0.65 -0.37 8.87
N VAL A 184 -1.28 -1.55 8.87
CA VAL A 184 -0.94 -2.63 9.79
C VAL A 184 0.44 -3.19 9.49
N PHE A 185 0.71 -3.60 8.24
CA PHE A 185 1.99 -4.18 7.87
C PHE A 185 3.13 -3.16 7.84
N VAL A 186 2.89 -1.94 7.34
CA VAL A 186 3.90 -0.87 7.37
C VAL A 186 4.31 -0.57 8.80
N SER A 187 3.34 -0.35 9.70
CA SER A 187 3.63 -0.12 11.12
C SER A 187 4.37 -1.30 11.75
N PHE A 188 3.94 -2.52 11.47
CA PHE A 188 4.57 -3.73 12.02
C PHE A 188 6.04 -3.84 11.61
N PHE A 189 6.35 -3.75 10.32
CA PHE A 189 7.72 -3.89 9.82
C PHE A 189 8.61 -2.70 10.15
N CYS A 190 8.06 -1.50 10.28
CA CYS A 190 8.84 -0.32 10.71
C CYS A 190 9.28 -0.38 12.17
N ASN A 191 8.59 -1.16 13.01
CA ASN A 191 8.91 -1.31 14.45
C ASN A 191 9.79 -2.54 14.74
N LEU A 192 10.17 -3.32 13.73
CA LEU A 192 11.14 -4.42 13.80
C LEU A 192 12.52 -3.95 13.36
#